data_748c706c40567d667091d092bdcae476
#
_entry.id   748c706c40567d667091d092bdcae476
#
_cell.length_a   1.000
_cell.length_b   1.000
_cell.length_c   1.000
_cell.angle_alpha   90.00
_cell.angle_beta   90.00
_cell.angle_gamma   90.00
#
_symmetry.space_group_name_H-M   'P 1'
#
loop_
_entity.id
_entity.type
_entity.pdbx_description
1 polymer ?
#
loop_
_entity_poly.entity_id
_entity_poly.type
_entity_poly.pdbx_seq_one_letter_code
_entity_poly.pdbx_strand_id
1 'polypeptide(L)'
;MSLRAVEEVSTQVPADDFQALEDKVYRTIELYKSAREARATAERDAQRLREQLEVREEEVERMRREMVALRKEREEIRGRVEKMLAQVDRMEEPATS
;
A
#
# COMPACT_ATOMS: atom_id res chain seq x y z
N MET A 1 -69.29 13.31 17.26
CA MET A 1 -67.98 13.01 16.68
C MET A 1 -68.18 12.21 15.44
N SER A 2 -67.80 12.69 14.30
CA SER A 2 -68.06 11.94 13.09
C SER A 2 -66.98 10.86 12.92
N LEU A 3 -67.42 9.69 12.55
CA LEU A 3 -66.55 8.56 12.17
C LEU A 3 -65.55 8.96 11.07
N ARG A 4 -65.86 9.97 10.28
CA ARG A 4 -65.07 10.52 9.21
C ARG A 4 -63.75 11.15 9.69
N ALA A 5 -63.75 11.86 10.81
CA ALA A 5 -62.55 12.43 11.39
C ALA A 5 -61.61 11.36 11.90
N VAL A 6 -62.14 10.28 12.44
CA VAL A 6 -61.33 9.13 12.90
C VAL A 6 -60.71 8.38 11.72
N GLU A 7 -61.44 8.23 10.62
CA GLU A 7 -60.96 7.59 9.40
C GLU A 7 -59.88 8.40 8.72
N GLU A 8 -60.06 9.75 8.66
CA GLU A 8 -59.04 10.67 8.11
C GLU A 8 -57.73 10.63 8.89
N VAL A 9 -57.80 10.63 10.21
CA VAL A 9 -56.63 10.53 11.08
C VAL A 9 -55.95 9.15 10.91
N SER A 10 -56.75 8.08 10.85
CA SER A 10 -56.22 6.75 10.63
C SER A 10 -55.57 6.55 9.26
N THR A 11 -56.00 7.30 8.25
CA THR A 11 -55.43 7.24 6.90
C THR A 11 -54.17 8.09 6.77
N GLN A 12 -54.13 9.27 7.42
CA GLN A 12 -52.95 10.16 7.37
C GLN A 12 -51.75 9.61 8.11
N VAL A 13 -51.92 9.02 9.28
CA VAL A 13 -50.82 8.44 10.08
C VAL A 13 -50.15 7.31 9.35
N PRO A 14 -50.83 6.33 8.75
CA PRO A 14 -50.20 5.31 7.94
C PRO A 14 -49.49 5.82 6.69
N ALA A 15 -50.05 6.87 6.05
CA ALA A 15 -49.42 7.49 4.87
C ALA A 15 -48.14 8.23 5.22
N ASP A 16 -48.11 8.95 6.34
CA ASP A 16 -46.90 9.64 6.81
C ASP A 16 -45.83 8.63 7.25
N ASP A 17 -46.23 7.56 7.92
CA ASP A 17 -45.36 6.45 8.31
C ASP A 17 -44.79 5.76 7.08
N PHE A 18 -45.62 5.57 6.05
CA PHE A 18 -45.19 4.97 4.80
C PHE A 18 -44.17 5.87 4.08
N GLN A 19 -44.42 7.18 4.04
CA GLN A 19 -43.50 8.14 3.46
C GLN A 19 -42.17 8.17 4.21
N ALA A 20 -42.19 8.19 5.53
CA ALA A 20 -40.99 8.12 6.35
C ALA A 20 -40.21 6.83 6.14
N LEU A 21 -40.92 5.72 6.01
CA LEU A 21 -40.32 4.43 5.73
C LEU A 21 -39.69 4.40 4.33
N GLU A 22 -40.37 4.96 3.34
CA GLU A 22 -39.87 5.06 1.98
C GLU A 22 -38.61 5.92 1.91
N ASP A 23 -38.57 7.07 2.58
CA ASP A 23 -37.38 7.91 2.68
C ASP A 23 -36.22 7.19 3.34
N LYS A 24 -36.52 6.42 4.38
CA LYS A 24 -35.52 5.62 5.09
C LYS A 24 -34.94 4.51 4.22
N VAL A 25 -35.77 3.88 3.42
CA VAL A 25 -35.34 2.87 2.43
C VAL A 25 -34.45 3.51 1.37
N TYR A 26 -34.81 4.65 0.84
CA TYR A 26 -33.99 5.38 -0.13
C TYR A 26 -32.63 5.75 0.45
N ARG A 27 -32.58 6.27 1.67
CA ARG A 27 -31.31 6.60 2.33
C ARG A 27 -30.45 5.37 2.53
N THR A 28 -31.06 4.27 2.93
CA THR A 28 -30.36 3.00 3.14
C THR A 28 -29.76 2.48 1.83
N ILE A 29 -30.52 2.56 0.75
CA ILE A 29 -30.05 2.18 -0.59
C ILE A 29 -28.88 3.06 -1.03
N GLU A 30 -28.97 4.37 -0.85
CA GLU A 30 -27.90 5.31 -1.21
C GLU A 30 -26.65 5.08 -0.36
N LEU A 31 -26.80 4.85 0.93
CA LEU A 31 -25.69 4.51 1.81
C LEU A 31 -25.04 3.18 1.41
N TYR A 32 -25.85 2.19 1.06
CA TYR A 32 -25.35 0.89 0.59
C TYR A 32 -24.56 1.03 -0.70
N LYS A 33 -25.09 1.76 -1.68
CA LYS A 33 -24.40 2.03 -2.96
C LYS A 33 -23.08 2.74 -2.72
N SER A 34 -23.09 3.78 -1.89
CA SER A 34 -21.90 4.56 -1.55
C SER A 34 -20.85 3.70 -0.85
N ALA A 35 -21.27 2.88 0.11
CA ALA A 35 -20.38 1.97 0.81
C ALA A 35 -19.79 0.91 -0.13
N ARG A 36 -20.59 0.40 -1.04
CA ARG A 36 -20.16 -0.58 -2.05
C ARG A 36 -19.12 0.00 -3.00
N GLU A 37 -19.33 1.23 -3.46
CA GLU A 37 -18.39 1.94 -4.31
C GLU A 37 -17.09 2.24 -3.57
N ALA A 38 -17.17 2.70 -2.33
CA ALA A 38 -16.01 2.96 -1.49
C ALA A 38 -15.20 1.67 -1.26
N ARG A 39 -15.88 0.56 -1.01
CA ARG A 39 -15.25 -0.75 -0.86
C ARG A 39 -14.55 -1.20 -2.13
N ALA A 40 -15.21 -1.07 -3.28
CA ALA A 40 -14.62 -1.43 -4.57
C ALA A 40 -13.38 -0.60 -4.89
N THR A 41 -13.42 0.70 -4.59
CA THR A 41 -12.28 1.60 -4.74
C THR A 41 -11.14 1.20 -3.80
N ALA A 42 -11.45 0.93 -2.54
CA ALA A 42 -10.46 0.50 -1.55
C ALA A 42 -9.80 -0.83 -1.94
N GLU A 43 -10.56 -1.79 -2.45
CA GLU A 43 -10.03 -3.06 -2.93
C GLU A 43 -9.08 -2.88 -4.12
N ARG A 44 -9.44 -2.03 -5.06
CA ARG A 44 -8.58 -1.68 -6.21
C ARG A 44 -7.29 -0.98 -5.75
N ASP A 45 -7.40 -0.04 -4.83
CA ASP A 45 -6.24 0.67 -4.28
C ASP A 45 -5.34 -0.29 -3.51
N ALA A 46 -5.91 -1.19 -2.71
CA ALA A 46 -5.16 -2.21 -1.99
C ALA A 46 -4.41 -3.14 -2.96
N GLN A 47 -5.05 -3.55 -4.03
CA GLN A 47 -4.43 -4.41 -5.06
C GLN A 47 -3.28 -3.68 -5.74
N ARG A 48 -3.47 -2.43 -6.13
CA ARG A 48 -2.42 -1.60 -6.73
C ARG A 48 -1.23 -1.44 -5.79
N LEU A 49 -1.49 -1.19 -4.51
CA LEU A 49 -0.43 -1.04 -3.50
C LEU A 49 0.33 -2.35 -3.27
N ARG A 50 -0.34 -3.49 -3.30
CA ARG A 50 0.32 -4.81 -3.22
C ARG A 50 1.25 -5.04 -4.39
N GLU A 51 0.81 -4.70 -5.60
CA GLU A 51 1.63 -4.82 -6.80
C GLU A 51 2.86 -3.90 -6.74
N GLN A 52 2.67 -2.66 -6.29
CA GLN A 52 3.79 -1.73 -6.08
C GLN A 52 4.75 -2.23 -5.01
N LEU A 53 4.23 -2.84 -3.95
CA LEU A 53 5.05 -3.41 -2.89
C LEU A 53 5.90 -4.57 -3.40
N GLU A 54 5.33 -5.47 -4.20
CA GLU A 54 6.07 -6.57 -4.84
C GLU A 54 7.22 -6.05 -5.70
N VAL A 55 6.95 -5.05 -6.54
CA VAL A 55 7.98 -4.44 -7.39
C VAL A 55 9.09 -3.83 -6.55
N ARG A 56 8.75 -3.13 -5.48
CA ARG A 56 9.74 -2.54 -4.57
C ARG A 56 10.55 -3.58 -3.82
N GLU A 57 9.92 -4.66 -3.40
CA GLU A 57 10.62 -5.78 -2.76
C GLU A 57 11.64 -6.42 -3.70
N GLU A 58 11.27 -6.60 -4.97
CA GLU A 58 12.19 -7.10 -5.99
C GLU A 58 13.35 -6.14 -6.23
N GLU A 59 13.09 -4.83 -6.27
CA GLU A 59 14.13 -3.80 -6.39
C GLU A 59 15.08 -3.82 -5.19
N VAL A 60 14.55 -3.94 -3.99
CA VAL A 60 15.35 -4.02 -2.76
C VAL A 60 16.25 -5.26 -2.78
N GLU A 61 15.71 -6.42 -3.19
CA GLU A 61 16.48 -7.64 -3.33
C GLU A 61 17.62 -7.50 -4.34
N ARG A 62 17.32 -6.87 -5.47
CA ARG A 62 18.33 -6.60 -6.50
C ARG A 62 19.41 -5.67 -5.98
N MET A 63 19.04 -4.60 -5.30
CA MET A 63 19.99 -3.66 -4.71
C MET A 63 20.86 -4.32 -3.66
N ARG A 64 20.31 -5.20 -2.83
CA ARG A 64 21.07 -5.95 -1.84
C ARG A 64 22.11 -6.84 -2.49
N ARG A 65 21.75 -7.55 -3.57
CA ARG A 65 22.69 -8.38 -4.33
C ARG A 65 23.79 -7.54 -4.97
N GLU A 66 23.44 -6.38 -5.53
CA GLU A 66 24.40 -5.45 -6.09
C GLU A 66 25.36 -4.93 -5.01
N MET A 67 24.86 -4.60 -3.83
CA MET A 67 25.69 -4.15 -2.72
C MET A 67 26.65 -5.23 -2.24
N VAL A 68 26.19 -6.48 -2.16
CA VAL A 68 27.06 -7.61 -1.80
C VAL A 68 28.15 -7.81 -2.84
N ALA A 69 27.80 -7.75 -4.13
CA ALA A 69 28.75 -7.87 -5.22
C ALA A 69 29.79 -6.73 -5.20
N LEU A 70 29.34 -5.50 -4.98
CA LEU A 70 30.23 -4.34 -4.90
C LEU A 70 31.17 -4.39 -3.71
N ARG A 71 30.69 -4.86 -2.55
CA ARG A 71 31.55 -5.06 -1.37
C ARG A 71 32.62 -6.11 -1.64
N LYS A 72 32.24 -7.20 -2.28
CA LYS A 72 33.19 -8.27 -2.64
C LYS A 72 34.23 -7.76 -3.61
N GLU A 73 33.83 -7.02 -4.64
CA GLU A 73 34.70 -6.42 -5.61
C GLU A 73 35.66 -5.41 -4.95
N ARG A 74 35.12 -4.59 -4.06
CA ARG A 74 35.92 -3.63 -3.28
C ARG A 74 37.00 -4.35 -2.45
N GLU A 75 36.66 -5.43 -1.78
CA GLU A 75 37.61 -6.21 -1.00
C GLU A 75 38.67 -6.85 -1.87
N GLU A 76 38.31 -7.35 -3.04
CA GLU A 76 39.27 -7.90 -4.00
C GLU A 76 40.24 -6.81 -4.49
N ILE A 77 39.75 -5.65 -4.83
CA ILE A 77 40.58 -4.51 -5.26
C ILE A 77 41.51 -4.09 -4.13
N ARG A 78 40.98 -3.96 -2.92
CA ARG A 78 41.75 -3.63 -1.73
C ARG A 78 42.90 -4.61 -1.49
N GLY A 79 42.62 -5.91 -1.60
CA GLY A 79 43.60 -6.95 -1.47
C GLY A 79 44.71 -6.87 -2.53
N ARG A 80 44.36 -6.55 -3.79
CA ARG A 80 45.32 -6.33 -4.86
C ARG A 80 46.20 -5.11 -4.59
N VAL A 81 45.61 -4.03 -4.16
CA VAL A 81 46.34 -2.80 -3.83
C VAL A 81 47.33 -3.06 -2.68
N GLU A 82 46.93 -3.78 -1.65
CA GLU A 82 47.78 -4.13 -0.52
C GLU A 82 48.96 -4.99 -0.98
N LYS A 83 48.73 -5.97 -1.86
CA LYS A 83 49.80 -6.78 -2.46
C LYS A 83 50.77 -5.95 -3.29
N MET A 84 50.25 -5.03 -4.09
CA MET A 84 51.08 -4.12 -4.89
C MET A 84 51.95 -3.22 -4.02
N LEU A 85 51.38 -2.69 -2.95
CA LEU A 85 52.14 -1.87 -1.99
C LEU A 85 53.20 -2.66 -1.29
N ALA A 86 52.93 -3.90 -0.90
CA ALA A 86 53.90 -4.77 -0.30
C ALA A 86 55.06 -5.10 -1.27
N GLN A 87 54.78 -5.26 -2.55
CA GLN A 87 55.81 -5.45 -3.58
C GLN A 87 56.66 -4.22 -3.76
N VAL A 88 56.07 -3.05 -3.82
CA VAL A 88 56.78 -1.76 -3.93
C VAL A 88 57.68 -1.57 -2.72
N ASP A 89 57.20 -1.85 -1.52
CA ASP A 89 57.99 -1.73 -0.29
C ASP A 89 59.22 -2.68 -0.33
N ARG A 90 59.07 -3.90 -0.85
CA ARG A 90 60.19 -4.81 -1.03
C ARG A 90 61.20 -4.35 -2.06
N MET A 91 60.71 -3.70 -3.11
CA MET A 91 61.59 -3.12 -4.14
C MET A 91 62.38 -1.90 -3.67
N GLU A 92 61.81 -1.16 -2.71
CA GLU A 92 62.41 0.02 -2.10
C GLU A 92 63.37 -0.34 -0.94
N GLU A 93 63.34 -1.56 -0.42
CA GLU A 93 64.29 -1.98 0.61
C GLU A 93 65.70 -1.90 0.06
N PRO A 94 66.59 -1.20 0.75
CA PRO A 94 67.97 -1.17 0.34
C PRO A 94 68.57 -2.56 0.33
N ALA A 95 69.27 -2.92 -0.73
CA ALA A 95 69.99 -4.15 -0.84
C ALA A 95 71.05 -4.20 0.27
N THR A 96 70.67 -4.77 1.40
CA THR A 96 71.65 -5.06 2.45
C THR A 96 72.43 -6.27 2.02
N SER A 97 73.58 -5.98 1.65
CA SER A 97 74.56 -7.06 1.42
C SER A 97 74.81 -7.85 2.67
#